data_cbcb530991c090029ac41ba4384b9635
#
_entry.id   cbcb530991c090029ac41ba4384b9635
#
_cell.length_a   1.000
_cell.length_b   1.000
_cell.length_c   1.000
_cell.angle_alpha   90.00
_cell.angle_beta   90.00
_cell.angle_gamma   90.00
#
_symmetry.space_group_name_H-M   'P 1'
#
loop_
_entity.id
_entity.type
_entity.pdbx_description
1 polymer ?
#
loop_
_entity_poly.entity_id
_entity_poly.type
_entity_poly.pdbx_seq_one_letter_code
_entity_poly.pdbx_strand_id
1 'polypeptide(L)'
;MQNAIFRDIVRNESFSYTRGSGAEKPGTVETISSTNWLLNDTTHTMYVGSVKRTPKYEGCIGIKTGHTTQARGCLAAAATKGSSTILTVVLHSDGDSTGSYERFVDTIKLMDWAFANYRTLDVLKMGTEMGTLKVKKGKVNKVGAVLASDVYATLSNDQDDSVITYDVELDQTIKAPFNQGTVCGKVLVKLDGQPAGEYDIVTASAVKEGGFFSNFGISDETAKKVGNIILIVIGVAFLSFVGYIAYLKVKSERIKKRKAERARLRREAEEKERESGLY
;
A
#
# COMPACT_ATOMS: atom_id res chain seq x y z
N MET A 1 -17.87 -3.82 -10.68
CA MET A 1 -18.44 -4.15 -9.34
C MET A 1 -17.53 -3.71 -8.18
N GLN A 2 -16.95 -2.51 -8.23
CA GLN A 2 -16.02 -2.01 -7.19
C GLN A 2 -16.72 -1.59 -5.88
N ASN A 3 -17.98 -1.16 -5.94
CA ASN A 3 -18.72 -0.74 -4.75
C ASN A 3 -19.21 -1.96 -3.94
N ALA A 4 -18.73 -2.10 -2.70
CA ALA A 4 -19.05 -3.23 -1.82
C ALA A 4 -20.55 -3.26 -1.43
N ILE A 5 -21.12 -2.09 -1.12
CA ILE A 5 -22.55 -1.99 -0.75
C ILE A 5 -23.43 -2.42 -1.91
N PHE A 6 -23.11 -2.00 -3.13
CA PHE A 6 -23.84 -2.42 -4.33
C PHE A 6 -23.79 -3.94 -4.53
N ARG A 7 -22.59 -4.55 -4.39
CA ARG A 7 -22.41 -6.00 -4.46
C ARG A 7 -23.26 -6.73 -3.42
N ASP A 8 -23.28 -6.23 -2.18
CA ASP A 8 -24.04 -6.83 -1.09
C ASP A 8 -25.55 -6.77 -1.35
N ILE A 9 -26.04 -5.69 -1.94
CA ILE A 9 -27.46 -5.55 -2.28
C ILE A 9 -27.86 -6.51 -3.41
N VAL A 10 -27.09 -6.54 -4.53
CA VAL A 10 -27.52 -7.27 -5.75
C VAL A 10 -27.39 -8.78 -5.64
N ARG A 11 -26.59 -9.30 -4.69
CA ARG A 11 -26.46 -10.75 -4.45
C ARG A 11 -27.54 -11.32 -3.53
N ASN A 12 -28.41 -10.48 -2.93
CA ASN A 12 -29.47 -10.98 -2.06
C ASN A 12 -30.52 -11.76 -2.87
N GLU A 13 -30.79 -12.98 -2.42
CA GLU A 13 -31.81 -13.84 -3.00
C GLU A 13 -33.21 -13.38 -2.68
N SER A 14 -33.40 -12.78 -1.48
CA SER A 14 -34.65 -12.20 -1.02
C SER A 14 -34.40 -11.08 0.00
N PHE A 15 -35.39 -10.25 0.17
CA PHE A 15 -35.41 -9.18 1.18
C PHE A 15 -36.74 -9.16 1.91
N SER A 16 -36.70 -9.17 3.23
CA SER A 16 -37.92 -9.10 4.07
C SER A 16 -37.99 -7.76 4.77
N TYR A 17 -39.18 -7.18 4.78
CA TYR A 17 -39.43 -5.93 5.47
C TYR A 17 -40.81 -5.94 6.19
N THR A 18 -40.96 -5.13 7.25
CA THR A 18 -42.23 -4.97 7.94
C THR A 18 -42.98 -3.79 7.34
N ARG A 19 -44.24 -3.99 6.94
CA ARG A 19 -45.09 -2.92 6.41
C ARG A 19 -45.33 -1.85 7.45
N GLY A 20 -45.11 -0.59 7.06
CA GLY A 20 -45.31 0.58 7.93
C GLY A 20 -46.78 0.82 8.30
N SER A 21 -47.02 1.73 9.23
CA SER A 21 -48.34 2.08 9.79
C SER A 21 -49.34 2.61 8.76
N GLY A 22 -48.91 3.13 7.63
CA GLY A 22 -49.77 3.61 6.54
C GLY A 22 -50.13 2.56 5.48
N ALA A 23 -49.67 1.32 5.62
CA ALA A 23 -49.97 0.25 4.67
C ALA A 23 -51.33 -0.41 4.96
N GLU A 24 -51.85 -1.10 3.93
CA GLU A 24 -53.15 -1.82 4.06
C GLU A 24 -53.14 -2.87 5.18
N LYS A 25 -51.97 -3.49 5.45
CA LYS A 25 -51.77 -4.46 6.56
C LYS A 25 -50.50 -4.09 7.34
N PRO A 26 -50.59 -3.09 8.24
CA PRO A 26 -49.45 -2.65 9.04
C PRO A 26 -48.91 -3.78 9.93
N GLY A 27 -47.57 -3.81 10.14
CA GLY A 27 -46.94 -4.78 11.03
C GLY A 27 -46.73 -6.17 10.42
N THR A 28 -47.25 -6.45 9.21
CA THR A 28 -46.96 -7.73 8.53
C THR A 28 -45.57 -7.72 7.92
N VAL A 29 -44.87 -8.89 7.98
CA VAL A 29 -43.60 -9.09 7.31
C VAL A 29 -43.89 -9.53 5.87
N GLU A 30 -43.30 -8.82 4.92
CA GLU A 30 -43.36 -9.16 3.50
C GLU A 30 -41.97 -9.53 3.01
N THR A 31 -41.87 -10.62 2.24
CA THR A 31 -40.64 -11.06 1.63
C THR A 31 -40.73 -10.91 0.11
N ILE A 32 -39.79 -10.19 -0.47
CA ILE A 32 -39.64 -10.00 -1.90
C ILE A 32 -38.46 -10.86 -2.35
N SER A 33 -38.68 -11.77 -3.31
CA SER A 33 -37.62 -12.58 -3.92
C SER A 33 -36.95 -11.83 -5.07
N SER A 34 -35.68 -12.12 -5.30
CA SER A 34 -34.95 -11.60 -6.44
C SER A 34 -35.56 -12.11 -7.74
N THR A 35 -35.72 -11.23 -8.72
CA THR A 35 -36.16 -11.60 -10.08
C THR A 35 -35.00 -12.18 -10.93
N ASN A 36 -33.80 -12.18 -10.40
CA ASN A 36 -32.64 -12.82 -11.06
C ASN A 36 -32.58 -14.30 -10.70
N TRP A 37 -33.17 -15.14 -11.53
CA TRP A 37 -33.24 -16.58 -11.34
C TRP A 37 -31.87 -17.29 -11.29
N LEU A 38 -30.83 -16.66 -11.82
CA LEU A 38 -29.47 -17.21 -11.73
C LEU A 38 -28.94 -17.29 -10.29
N LEU A 39 -29.52 -16.53 -9.35
CA LEU A 39 -29.08 -16.55 -7.94
C LEU A 39 -29.52 -17.84 -7.24
N ASN A 40 -30.79 -18.19 -7.33
CA ASN A 40 -31.34 -19.25 -6.47
C ASN A 40 -32.47 -20.08 -7.04
N ASP A 41 -32.90 -19.86 -8.29
CA ASP A 41 -34.06 -20.57 -8.81
C ASP A 41 -33.70 -22.02 -9.18
N THR A 42 -34.30 -22.95 -8.44
CA THR A 42 -34.20 -24.39 -8.66
C THR A 42 -35.56 -25.02 -9.07
N THR A 43 -36.62 -24.20 -9.25
CA THR A 43 -37.99 -24.66 -9.53
C THR A 43 -38.31 -24.66 -11.02
N HIS A 44 -37.86 -23.67 -11.77
CA HIS A 44 -38.00 -23.62 -13.21
C HIS A 44 -36.98 -24.52 -13.89
N THR A 45 -37.31 -24.98 -15.08
CA THR A 45 -36.39 -25.72 -15.93
C THR A 45 -36.35 -25.11 -17.33
N MET A 46 -35.16 -25.07 -17.91
CA MET A 46 -34.92 -24.54 -19.26
C MET A 46 -33.92 -25.40 -20.00
N TYR A 47 -33.86 -25.25 -21.32
CA TYR A 47 -32.85 -25.87 -22.16
C TYR A 47 -31.75 -24.85 -22.49
N VAL A 48 -30.50 -25.15 -22.13
CA VAL A 48 -29.33 -24.42 -22.57
C VAL A 48 -28.58 -25.28 -23.57
N GLY A 49 -28.75 -24.99 -24.85
CA GLY A 49 -28.39 -25.91 -25.91
C GLY A 49 -29.28 -27.19 -25.83
N SER A 50 -28.62 -28.34 -25.75
CA SER A 50 -29.32 -29.66 -25.59
C SER A 50 -29.49 -30.07 -24.12
N VAL A 51 -28.96 -29.29 -23.15
CA VAL A 51 -28.98 -29.66 -21.73
C VAL A 51 -30.17 -29.05 -21.02
N LYS A 52 -31.00 -29.88 -20.39
CA LYS A 52 -32.10 -29.46 -19.51
C LYS A 52 -31.52 -29.19 -18.13
N ARG A 53 -31.72 -27.96 -17.61
CA ARG A 53 -31.21 -27.55 -16.29
C ARG A 53 -32.11 -26.51 -15.63
N THR A 54 -31.87 -26.25 -14.35
CA THR A 54 -32.46 -25.10 -13.62
C THR A 54 -31.72 -23.83 -13.98
N PRO A 55 -32.35 -22.65 -13.80
CA PRO A 55 -31.71 -21.34 -14.00
C PRO A 55 -30.53 -21.09 -13.09
N LYS A 56 -30.55 -21.63 -11.87
CA LYS A 56 -29.49 -21.38 -10.87
C LYS A 56 -28.11 -21.61 -11.48
N TYR A 57 -27.24 -20.57 -11.33
CA TYR A 57 -25.89 -20.59 -11.86
C TYR A 57 -24.91 -20.51 -10.70
N GLU A 58 -24.04 -21.51 -10.59
CA GLU A 58 -23.05 -21.59 -9.53
C GLU A 58 -22.08 -20.39 -9.58
N GLY A 59 -21.88 -19.74 -8.43
CA GLY A 59 -21.04 -18.54 -8.33
C GLY A 59 -21.73 -17.25 -8.76
N CYS A 60 -23.04 -17.25 -9.10
CA CYS A 60 -23.76 -16.03 -9.43
C CYS A 60 -23.79 -15.05 -8.26
N ILE A 61 -23.40 -13.79 -8.52
CA ILE A 61 -23.34 -12.70 -7.54
C ILE A 61 -24.27 -11.51 -7.90
N GLY A 62 -25.27 -11.73 -8.71
CA GLY A 62 -26.25 -10.70 -9.13
C GLY A 62 -26.26 -10.59 -10.65
N ILE A 63 -26.85 -9.53 -11.29
CA ILE A 63 -26.98 -8.15 -10.79
C ILE A 63 -28.44 -7.70 -10.87
N LYS A 64 -28.99 -7.52 -12.13
CA LYS A 64 -30.31 -6.91 -12.31
C LYS A 64 -30.98 -7.40 -13.58
N THR A 65 -32.25 -7.79 -13.46
CA THR A 65 -33.14 -8.05 -14.58
C THR A 65 -33.84 -6.78 -15.06
N GLY A 66 -34.26 -6.75 -16.30
CA GLY A 66 -35.11 -5.72 -16.88
C GLY A 66 -36.08 -6.28 -17.89
N HIS A 67 -37.25 -5.67 -18.04
CA HIS A 67 -38.20 -5.98 -19.08
C HIS A 67 -39.10 -4.80 -19.40
N THR A 68 -39.30 -4.51 -20.66
CA THR A 68 -40.37 -3.67 -21.19
C THR A 68 -40.82 -4.28 -22.54
N THR A 69 -42.00 -3.94 -23.02
CA THR A 69 -42.48 -4.41 -24.31
C THR A 69 -41.49 -4.10 -25.45
N GLN A 70 -40.83 -2.94 -25.40
CA GLN A 70 -39.88 -2.53 -26.44
C GLN A 70 -38.47 -3.09 -26.19
N ALA A 71 -37.99 -3.09 -24.93
CA ALA A 71 -36.67 -3.60 -24.62
C ALA A 71 -36.59 -5.12 -24.46
N ARG A 72 -37.72 -5.81 -24.41
CA ARG A 72 -37.84 -7.26 -24.17
C ARG A 72 -37.09 -7.69 -22.90
N GLY A 73 -36.59 -8.92 -22.88
CA GLY A 73 -35.84 -9.48 -21.76
C GLY A 73 -34.41 -8.92 -21.71
N CYS A 74 -34.06 -8.29 -20.56
CA CYS A 74 -32.71 -7.81 -20.34
C CYS A 74 -32.18 -8.37 -19.01
N LEU A 75 -30.87 -8.66 -18.97
CA LEU A 75 -30.18 -9.13 -17.77
C LEU A 75 -28.71 -8.66 -17.77
N ALA A 76 -28.35 -7.97 -16.74
CA ALA A 76 -26.95 -7.82 -16.35
C ALA A 76 -26.67 -8.82 -15.23
N ALA A 77 -25.69 -9.70 -15.41
CA ALA A 77 -25.35 -10.72 -14.43
C ALA A 77 -23.84 -10.85 -14.25
N ALA A 78 -23.43 -11.30 -13.08
CA ALA A 78 -22.04 -11.61 -12.79
C ALA A 78 -21.95 -12.94 -12.05
N ALA A 79 -20.89 -13.69 -12.35
CA ALA A 79 -20.55 -14.92 -11.63
C ALA A 79 -19.05 -15.02 -11.40
N THR A 80 -18.67 -15.63 -10.29
CA THR A 80 -17.28 -15.86 -9.90
C THR A 80 -17.02 -17.35 -9.79
N LYS A 81 -15.96 -17.83 -10.45
CA LYS A 81 -15.42 -19.19 -10.32
C LYS A 81 -13.91 -19.11 -10.14
N GLY A 82 -13.40 -19.56 -8.99
CA GLY A 82 -11.99 -19.35 -8.63
C GLY A 82 -11.63 -17.88 -8.58
N SER A 83 -10.55 -17.47 -9.23
CA SER A 83 -10.10 -16.06 -9.36
C SER A 83 -10.83 -15.28 -10.46
N SER A 84 -11.57 -15.97 -11.35
CA SER A 84 -12.21 -15.34 -12.49
C SER A 84 -13.62 -14.84 -12.14
N THR A 85 -13.92 -13.59 -12.46
CA THR A 85 -15.26 -13.01 -12.38
C THR A 85 -15.69 -12.55 -13.76
N ILE A 86 -16.79 -13.15 -14.27
CA ILE A 86 -17.37 -12.81 -15.56
C ILE A 86 -18.58 -11.91 -15.34
N LEU A 87 -18.63 -10.82 -16.08
CA LEU A 87 -19.76 -9.91 -16.18
C LEU A 87 -20.39 -10.07 -17.57
N THR A 88 -21.69 -10.32 -17.62
CA THR A 88 -22.48 -10.43 -18.87
C THR A 88 -23.59 -9.40 -18.89
N VAL A 89 -23.86 -8.87 -20.05
CA VAL A 89 -25.03 -8.02 -20.32
C VAL A 89 -25.77 -8.54 -21.54
N VAL A 90 -26.99 -9.01 -21.34
CA VAL A 90 -27.91 -9.43 -22.36
C VAL A 90 -29.00 -8.40 -22.51
N LEU A 91 -29.20 -7.91 -23.69
CA LEU A 91 -30.24 -6.92 -24.02
C LEU A 91 -31.14 -7.47 -25.14
N HIS A 92 -32.42 -7.13 -25.07
CA HIS A 92 -33.41 -7.41 -26.10
C HIS A 92 -33.49 -8.92 -26.42
N SER A 93 -33.38 -9.76 -25.40
CA SER A 93 -33.52 -11.21 -25.58
C SER A 93 -34.96 -11.55 -25.91
N ASP A 94 -35.15 -12.31 -26.99
CA ASP A 94 -36.43 -12.85 -27.38
C ASP A 94 -36.85 -13.93 -26.38
N GLY A 95 -38.14 -14.15 -26.24
CA GLY A 95 -38.69 -15.15 -25.36
C GLY A 95 -40.14 -15.44 -25.71
N ASP A 96 -40.75 -16.36 -24.99
CA ASP A 96 -42.20 -16.52 -25.02
C ASP A 96 -42.90 -15.18 -24.67
N SER A 97 -44.19 -15.12 -24.74
CA SER A 97 -45.00 -13.92 -24.46
C SER A 97 -44.72 -13.29 -23.09
N THR A 98 -44.01 -13.99 -22.20
CA THR A 98 -43.58 -13.52 -20.87
C THR A 98 -42.16 -13.03 -20.86
N GLY A 99 -41.35 -13.24 -21.92
CA GLY A 99 -39.96 -12.74 -22.05
C GLY A 99 -39.00 -13.22 -20.97
N SER A 100 -39.32 -14.34 -20.31
CA SER A 100 -38.75 -14.63 -19.02
C SER A 100 -37.52 -15.55 -19.10
N TYR A 101 -37.44 -16.44 -20.04
CA TYR A 101 -36.47 -17.54 -20.03
C TYR A 101 -35.23 -17.27 -20.86
N GLU A 102 -35.39 -16.75 -22.07
CA GLU A 102 -34.29 -16.63 -23.04
C GLU A 102 -33.13 -15.75 -22.51
N ARG A 103 -33.41 -14.66 -21.81
CA ARG A 103 -32.35 -13.84 -21.19
C ARG A 103 -31.46 -14.64 -20.22
N PHE A 104 -32.04 -15.64 -19.51
CA PHE A 104 -31.27 -16.51 -18.62
C PHE A 104 -30.48 -17.54 -19.40
N VAL A 105 -31.12 -18.13 -20.45
CA VAL A 105 -30.45 -19.06 -21.35
C VAL A 105 -29.25 -18.41 -22.04
N ASP A 106 -29.42 -17.23 -22.59
CA ASP A 106 -28.35 -16.50 -23.28
C ASP A 106 -27.26 -16.11 -22.33
N THR A 107 -27.59 -15.63 -21.09
CA THR A 107 -26.63 -15.31 -20.08
C THR A 107 -25.81 -16.53 -19.66
N ILE A 108 -26.44 -17.68 -19.44
CA ILE A 108 -25.76 -18.94 -19.10
C ILE A 108 -24.81 -19.36 -20.21
N LYS A 109 -25.26 -19.33 -21.48
CA LYS A 109 -24.39 -19.63 -22.62
C LYS A 109 -23.16 -18.76 -22.69
N LEU A 110 -23.33 -17.44 -22.48
CA LEU A 110 -22.23 -16.48 -22.47
C LEU A 110 -21.25 -16.73 -21.30
N MET A 111 -21.77 -16.99 -20.10
CA MET A 111 -20.96 -17.30 -18.94
C MET A 111 -20.20 -18.63 -19.11
N ASP A 112 -20.87 -19.68 -19.54
CA ASP A 112 -20.25 -20.97 -19.76
C ASP A 112 -19.15 -20.88 -20.85
N TRP A 113 -19.42 -20.15 -21.94
CA TRP A 113 -18.42 -19.88 -22.96
C TRP A 113 -17.23 -19.08 -22.39
N ALA A 114 -17.49 -18.03 -21.62
CA ALA A 114 -16.43 -17.19 -21.09
C ALA A 114 -15.54 -17.95 -20.09
N PHE A 115 -16.13 -18.73 -19.17
CA PHE A 115 -15.35 -19.55 -18.23
C PHE A 115 -14.62 -20.73 -18.92
N ALA A 116 -15.11 -21.20 -20.05
CA ALA A 116 -14.43 -22.25 -20.84
C ALA A 116 -13.22 -21.69 -21.63
N ASN A 117 -13.25 -20.43 -22.03
CA ASN A 117 -12.28 -19.85 -22.95
C ASN A 117 -11.31 -18.87 -22.31
N TYR A 118 -11.59 -18.36 -21.09
CA TYR A 118 -10.76 -17.37 -20.43
C TYR A 118 -10.41 -17.79 -19.00
N ARG A 119 -9.21 -17.42 -18.57
CA ARG A 119 -8.74 -17.56 -17.20
C ARG A 119 -8.19 -16.25 -16.67
N THR A 120 -8.33 -16.01 -15.37
CA THR A 120 -7.74 -14.87 -14.68
C THR A 120 -6.57 -15.34 -13.82
N LEU A 121 -5.42 -14.73 -14.01
CA LEU A 121 -4.18 -15.03 -13.28
C LEU A 121 -3.89 -13.96 -12.27
N ASP A 122 -3.39 -14.37 -11.10
CA ASP A 122 -2.78 -13.48 -10.11
C ASP A 122 -1.37 -13.12 -10.58
N VAL A 123 -1.15 -11.89 -11.03
CA VAL A 123 0.17 -11.42 -11.52
C VAL A 123 1.05 -10.98 -10.36
N LEU A 124 0.51 -10.12 -9.49
CA LEU A 124 1.18 -9.61 -8.30
C LEU A 124 0.18 -9.47 -7.15
N LYS A 125 0.63 -9.64 -5.91
CA LYS A 125 -0.21 -9.51 -4.72
C LYS A 125 -0.11 -8.14 -4.10
N MET A 126 -1.21 -7.68 -3.48
CA MET A 126 -1.21 -6.50 -2.62
C MET A 126 -0.09 -6.56 -1.59
N GLY A 127 0.61 -5.43 -1.36
CA GLY A 127 1.73 -5.35 -0.44
C GLY A 127 3.07 -5.80 -1.02
N THR A 128 3.11 -6.31 -2.28
CA THR A 128 4.38 -6.62 -2.96
C THR A 128 5.23 -5.35 -3.04
N GLU A 129 6.50 -5.45 -2.63
CA GLU A 129 7.43 -4.33 -2.66
C GLU A 129 7.82 -3.99 -4.10
N MET A 130 7.59 -2.74 -4.50
CA MET A 130 7.83 -2.22 -5.85
C MET A 130 9.08 -1.34 -5.92
N GLY A 131 9.65 -0.96 -4.77
CA GLY A 131 10.86 -0.15 -4.70
C GLY A 131 10.90 0.77 -3.49
N THR A 132 11.76 1.76 -3.55
CA THR A 132 11.98 2.72 -2.46
C THR A 132 12.07 4.13 -3.00
N LEU A 133 11.34 5.07 -2.38
CA LEU A 133 11.39 6.50 -2.71
C LEU A 133 12.28 7.28 -1.76
N LYS A 134 12.87 8.36 -2.27
CA LYS A 134 13.55 9.35 -1.42
C LYS A 134 12.51 10.28 -0.79
N VAL A 135 12.63 10.49 0.52
CA VAL A 135 11.75 11.39 1.27
C VAL A 135 12.45 12.72 1.50
N LYS A 136 11.83 13.82 1.03
CA LYS A 136 12.25 15.19 1.33
C LYS A 136 11.54 15.69 2.58
N LYS A 137 12.23 16.43 3.44
CA LYS A 137 11.71 17.04 4.68
C LYS A 137 11.12 16.04 5.69
N GLY A 138 11.46 14.76 5.61
CA GLY A 138 10.95 13.73 6.51
C GLY A 138 11.90 13.39 7.65
N LYS A 139 11.35 12.80 8.73
CA LYS A 139 12.18 12.22 9.81
C LYS A 139 13.08 11.11 9.33
N VAL A 140 12.67 10.42 8.25
CA VAL A 140 13.45 9.42 7.51
C VAL A 140 13.68 9.92 6.09
N ASN A 141 14.74 9.46 5.43
CA ASN A 141 15.10 9.88 4.08
C ASN A 141 14.68 8.91 2.98
N LYS A 142 14.09 7.76 3.35
CA LYS A 142 13.57 6.74 2.44
C LYS A 142 12.29 6.14 2.97
N VAL A 143 11.39 5.71 2.08
CA VAL A 143 10.18 4.95 2.37
C VAL A 143 9.99 3.87 1.31
N GLY A 144 9.52 2.67 1.71
CA GLY A 144 9.14 1.62 0.80
C GLY A 144 7.87 1.98 0.03
N ALA A 145 7.79 1.48 -1.19
CA ALA A 145 6.63 1.57 -2.07
C ALA A 145 6.08 0.16 -2.29
N VAL A 146 4.77 -0.03 -2.09
CA VAL A 146 4.10 -1.32 -2.18
C VAL A 146 2.85 -1.22 -3.05
N LEU A 147 2.42 -2.34 -3.62
CA LEU A 147 1.16 -2.42 -4.36
C LEU A 147 -0.04 -2.16 -3.45
N ALA A 148 -0.97 -1.31 -3.92
CA ALA A 148 -2.20 -0.96 -3.20
C ALA A 148 -3.28 -2.04 -3.27
N SER A 149 -3.25 -2.91 -4.29
CA SER A 149 -4.22 -3.98 -4.53
C SER A 149 -3.59 -5.14 -5.27
N ASP A 150 -4.27 -6.29 -5.29
CA ASP A 150 -3.87 -7.41 -6.15
C ASP A 150 -3.93 -6.99 -7.63
N VAL A 151 -3.00 -7.50 -8.42
CA VAL A 151 -2.90 -7.28 -9.86
C VAL A 151 -3.31 -8.56 -10.57
N TYR A 152 -4.30 -8.44 -11.44
CA TYR A 152 -4.85 -9.55 -12.22
C TYR A 152 -4.66 -9.31 -13.70
N ALA A 153 -4.50 -10.40 -14.45
CA ALA A 153 -4.57 -10.41 -15.90
C ALA A 153 -5.53 -11.50 -16.36
N THR A 154 -6.38 -11.20 -17.35
CA THR A 154 -7.29 -12.18 -17.96
C THR A 154 -6.78 -12.54 -19.35
N LEU A 155 -6.52 -13.82 -19.56
CA LEU A 155 -6.04 -14.40 -20.81
C LEU A 155 -7.07 -15.35 -21.41
N SER A 156 -7.04 -15.49 -22.71
CA SER A 156 -7.63 -16.63 -23.39
C SER A 156 -6.85 -17.91 -23.03
N ASN A 157 -7.54 -19.04 -22.95
CA ASN A 157 -6.92 -20.30 -22.50
C ASN A 157 -5.89 -20.88 -23.50
N ASP A 158 -5.85 -20.39 -24.73
CA ASP A 158 -4.86 -20.71 -25.76
C ASP A 158 -3.60 -19.83 -25.71
N GLN A 159 -3.62 -18.75 -24.93
CA GLN A 159 -2.45 -17.87 -24.75
C GLN A 159 -1.53 -18.39 -23.66
N ASP A 160 -0.21 -18.23 -23.87
CA ASP A 160 0.81 -18.50 -22.86
C ASP A 160 0.91 -17.35 -21.86
N ASP A 161 1.28 -17.64 -20.60
CA ASP A 161 1.42 -16.64 -19.54
C ASP A 161 2.54 -15.62 -19.82
N SER A 162 3.49 -15.96 -20.69
CA SER A 162 4.60 -15.08 -21.08
C SER A 162 4.17 -13.81 -21.83
N VAL A 163 2.95 -13.75 -22.33
CA VAL A 163 2.39 -12.51 -22.92
C VAL A 163 2.10 -11.43 -21.88
N ILE A 164 2.09 -11.80 -20.58
CA ILE A 164 1.90 -10.85 -19.47
C ILE A 164 3.23 -10.20 -19.15
N THR A 165 3.29 -8.91 -19.31
CA THR A 165 4.41 -8.07 -18.84
C THR A 165 3.88 -6.92 -18.01
N TYR A 166 4.73 -6.31 -17.18
CA TYR A 166 4.36 -5.11 -16.45
C TYR A 166 5.53 -4.14 -16.32
N ASP A 167 5.21 -2.86 -16.39
CA ASP A 167 6.16 -1.78 -16.14
C ASP A 167 5.82 -1.12 -14.80
N VAL A 168 6.88 -0.74 -14.07
CA VAL A 168 6.77 -0.05 -12.78
C VAL A 168 7.19 1.40 -12.96
N GLU A 169 6.25 2.32 -12.76
CA GLU A 169 6.50 3.75 -12.76
C GLU A 169 6.43 4.28 -11.33
N LEU A 170 7.57 4.65 -10.76
CA LEU A 170 7.67 5.20 -9.41
C LEU A 170 8.11 6.66 -9.43
N ASP A 171 7.51 7.46 -8.55
CA ASP A 171 8.01 8.78 -8.24
C ASP A 171 9.44 8.69 -7.69
N GLN A 172 10.32 9.57 -8.13
CA GLN A 172 11.70 9.60 -7.62
C GLN A 172 11.78 10.09 -6.17
N THR A 173 10.89 11.01 -5.81
CA THR A 173 10.89 11.66 -4.49
C THR A 173 9.48 11.98 -4.02
N ILE A 174 9.26 11.84 -2.72
CA ILE A 174 8.03 12.28 -2.06
C ILE A 174 8.36 13.25 -0.91
N LYS A 175 7.49 14.23 -0.66
CA LYS A 175 7.69 15.24 0.38
C LYS A 175 6.84 14.90 1.62
N ALA A 176 7.48 14.83 2.79
CA ALA A 176 6.77 14.70 4.06
C ALA A 176 6.09 16.03 4.48
N PRO A 177 5.01 15.99 5.32
CA PRO A 177 4.43 14.77 5.89
C PRO A 177 3.45 14.08 4.92
N PHE A 178 3.33 12.77 5.02
CA PHE A 178 2.33 11.97 4.29
C PHE A 178 1.91 10.73 5.11
N ASN A 179 0.74 10.18 4.80
CA ASN A 179 0.21 8.98 5.45
C ASN A 179 0.65 7.71 4.71
N GLN A 180 0.60 6.57 5.41
CA GLN A 180 0.62 5.27 4.77
C GLN A 180 -0.51 5.17 3.73
N GLY A 181 -0.25 4.55 2.59
CA GLY A 181 -1.23 4.44 1.50
C GLY A 181 -1.30 5.66 0.59
N THR A 182 -0.38 6.63 0.70
CA THR A 182 -0.28 7.74 -0.26
C THR A 182 0.23 7.22 -1.60
N VAL A 183 -0.50 7.50 -2.69
CA VAL A 183 -0.10 7.09 -4.05
C VAL A 183 1.24 7.73 -4.42
N CYS A 184 2.15 6.91 -4.93
CA CYS A 184 3.52 7.29 -5.25
C CYS A 184 4.05 6.63 -6.53
N GLY A 185 3.18 6.01 -7.31
CA GLY A 185 3.53 5.36 -8.56
C GLY A 185 2.42 4.48 -9.07
N LYS A 186 2.70 3.75 -10.16
CA LYS A 186 1.76 2.85 -10.84
C LYS A 186 2.47 1.64 -11.38
N VAL A 187 1.72 0.53 -11.47
CA VAL A 187 2.08 -0.64 -12.27
C VAL A 187 1.19 -0.67 -13.51
N LEU A 188 1.80 -0.70 -14.67
CA LEU A 188 1.13 -0.83 -15.97
C LEU A 188 1.23 -2.28 -16.44
N VAL A 189 0.14 -3.01 -16.43
CA VAL A 189 0.07 -4.38 -16.95
C VAL A 189 -0.17 -4.35 -18.45
N LYS A 190 0.58 -5.15 -19.18
CA LYS A 190 0.47 -5.30 -20.64
C LYS A 190 0.21 -6.74 -20.99
N LEU A 191 -0.64 -6.94 -21.98
CA LEU A 191 -0.88 -8.23 -22.62
C LEU A 191 -0.43 -8.14 -24.07
N ASP A 192 0.53 -8.96 -24.45
CA ASP A 192 1.15 -8.91 -25.78
C ASP A 192 1.61 -7.49 -26.18
N GLY A 193 2.23 -6.78 -25.20
CA GLY A 193 2.69 -5.42 -25.36
C GLY A 193 1.62 -4.33 -25.34
N GLN A 194 0.31 -4.68 -25.31
CA GLN A 194 -0.80 -3.74 -25.27
C GLN A 194 -1.23 -3.45 -23.82
N PRO A 195 -1.52 -2.18 -23.45
CA PRO A 195 -2.00 -1.85 -22.10
C PRO A 195 -3.27 -2.62 -21.74
N ALA A 196 -3.27 -3.30 -20.59
CA ALA A 196 -4.37 -4.13 -20.11
C ALA A 196 -4.91 -3.69 -18.74
N GLY A 197 -4.10 -3.01 -17.93
CA GLY A 197 -4.54 -2.52 -16.63
C GLY A 197 -3.52 -1.59 -15.99
N GLU A 198 -3.99 -0.78 -15.05
CA GLU A 198 -3.20 0.18 -14.29
C GLU A 198 -3.57 0.04 -12.80
N TYR A 199 -2.55 -0.06 -11.94
CA TYR A 199 -2.71 -0.30 -10.51
C TYR A 199 -1.81 0.64 -9.71
N ASP A 200 -2.35 1.19 -8.61
CA ASP A 200 -1.63 2.15 -7.79
C ASP A 200 -0.53 1.48 -6.96
N ILE A 201 0.61 2.17 -6.87
CA ILE A 201 1.67 1.91 -5.90
C ILE A 201 1.57 2.97 -4.81
N VAL A 202 1.63 2.54 -3.56
CA VAL A 202 1.44 3.40 -2.41
C VAL A 202 2.60 3.31 -1.42
N THR A 203 2.75 4.32 -0.57
CA THR A 203 3.75 4.33 0.49
C THR A 203 3.45 3.27 1.54
N ALA A 204 4.46 2.46 1.89
CA ALA A 204 4.35 1.37 2.87
C ALA A 204 4.16 1.86 4.31
N SER A 205 4.53 3.09 4.62
CA SER A 205 4.39 3.69 5.95
C SER A 205 4.20 5.19 5.89
N ALA A 206 3.62 5.76 6.96
CA ALA A 206 3.52 7.20 7.14
C ALA A 206 4.88 7.80 7.51
N VAL A 207 5.17 9.01 7.04
CA VAL A 207 6.37 9.75 7.41
C VAL A 207 5.98 11.15 7.89
N LYS A 208 6.38 11.47 9.13
CA LYS A 208 6.19 12.80 9.73
C LYS A 208 7.25 13.76 9.23
N GLU A 209 6.96 15.06 9.30
CA GLU A 209 7.94 16.11 9.01
C GLU A 209 9.14 15.98 9.97
N GLY A 210 10.34 16.11 9.44
CA GLY A 210 11.60 16.06 10.17
C GLY A 210 12.06 17.45 10.67
N GLY A 211 13.14 17.46 11.45
CA GLY A 211 13.75 18.69 11.97
C GLY A 211 14.45 19.53 10.91
N PHE A 212 15.16 20.58 11.34
CA PHE A 212 15.85 21.52 10.46
C PHE A 212 16.76 20.85 9.41
N PHE A 213 17.48 19.81 9.79
CA PHE A 213 18.42 19.10 8.90
C PHE A 213 17.71 18.26 7.81
N SER A 214 16.44 17.93 8.01
CA SER A 214 15.65 17.19 7.01
C SER A 214 15.45 18.01 5.72
N ASN A 215 15.53 19.34 5.78
CA ASN A 215 15.50 20.21 4.60
C ASN A 215 16.70 19.98 3.67
N PHE A 216 17.82 19.48 4.21
CA PHE A 216 19.05 19.15 3.47
C PHE A 216 19.14 17.66 3.14
N GLY A 217 18.05 16.89 3.31
CA GLY A 217 18.01 15.44 3.01
C GLY A 217 18.66 14.57 4.09
N ILE A 218 18.99 15.13 5.25
CA ILE A 218 19.58 14.41 6.39
C ILE A 218 18.44 13.98 7.32
N SER A 219 18.29 12.66 7.54
CA SER A 219 17.28 12.16 8.47
C SER A 219 17.58 12.57 9.91
N ASP A 220 16.54 12.72 10.75
CA ASP A 220 16.67 13.08 12.16
C ASP A 220 17.58 12.09 12.92
N GLU A 221 17.57 10.81 12.55
CA GLU A 221 18.44 9.80 13.15
C GLU A 221 19.92 10.04 12.81
N THR A 222 20.21 10.34 11.55
CA THR A 222 21.57 10.67 11.09
C THR A 222 22.05 11.97 11.74
N ALA A 223 21.18 12.98 11.80
CA ALA A 223 21.49 14.26 12.45
C ALA A 223 21.82 14.08 13.94
N LYS A 224 21.09 13.24 14.67
CA LYS A 224 21.39 12.89 16.06
C LYS A 224 22.73 12.17 16.22
N LYS A 225 23.02 11.18 15.35
CA LYS A 225 24.30 10.45 15.38
C LYS A 225 25.49 11.40 15.16
N VAL A 226 25.39 12.27 14.15
CA VAL A 226 26.42 13.28 13.84
C VAL A 226 26.56 14.28 14.99
N GLY A 227 25.43 14.77 15.55
CA GLY A 227 25.44 15.67 16.70
C GLY A 227 26.15 15.07 17.93
N ASN A 228 25.89 13.81 18.24
CA ASN A 228 26.56 13.10 19.35
C ASN A 228 28.07 12.97 19.11
N ILE A 229 28.50 12.66 17.88
CA ILE A 229 29.93 12.59 17.53
C ILE A 229 30.59 13.95 17.72
N ILE A 230 29.97 15.03 17.25
CA ILE A 230 30.46 16.39 17.43
C ILE A 230 30.63 16.76 18.93
N LEU A 231 29.62 16.42 19.76
CA LEU A 231 29.70 16.65 21.21
C LEU A 231 30.83 15.89 21.85
N ILE A 232 31.11 14.65 21.48
CA ILE A 232 32.21 13.83 21.95
C ILE A 232 33.56 14.50 21.58
N VAL A 233 33.69 14.93 20.32
CA VAL A 233 34.92 15.60 19.84
C VAL A 233 35.18 16.90 20.60
N ILE A 234 34.14 17.71 20.80
CA ILE A 234 34.24 18.95 21.59
C ILE A 234 34.64 18.63 23.05
N GLY A 235 34.04 17.59 23.67
CA GLY A 235 34.39 17.15 25.03
C GLY A 235 35.86 16.73 25.16
N VAL A 236 36.36 15.94 24.21
CA VAL A 236 37.78 15.52 24.18
C VAL A 236 38.71 16.72 23.98
N ALA A 237 38.37 17.64 23.08
CA ALA A 237 39.14 18.85 22.85
C ALA A 237 39.20 19.73 24.13
N PHE A 238 38.06 19.89 24.84
CA PHE A 238 37.97 20.61 26.09
C PHE A 238 38.84 19.98 27.20
N LEU A 239 38.74 18.66 27.39
CA LEU A 239 39.56 17.94 28.37
C LEU A 239 41.06 18.05 28.04
N SER A 240 41.43 17.96 26.76
CA SER A 240 42.81 18.17 26.31
C SER A 240 43.31 19.59 26.61
N PHE A 241 42.46 20.59 26.40
CA PHE A 241 42.76 21.98 26.70
C PHE A 241 42.96 22.20 28.20
N VAL A 242 42.08 21.66 29.05
CA VAL A 242 42.23 21.72 30.53
C VAL A 242 43.50 21.02 30.97
N GLY A 243 43.79 19.83 30.44
CA GLY A 243 45.06 19.11 30.70
C GLY A 243 46.27 19.89 30.29
N TYR A 244 46.25 20.59 29.16
CA TYR A 244 47.31 21.45 28.71
C TYR A 244 47.57 22.64 29.65
N ILE A 245 46.52 23.31 30.13
CA ILE A 245 46.63 24.38 31.12
C ILE A 245 47.25 23.87 32.43
N ALA A 246 46.77 22.71 32.94
CA ALA A 246 47.32 22.09 34.14
C ALA A 246 48.80 21.74 33.96
N TYR A 247 49.19 21.20 32.79
CA TYR A 247 50.59 20.93 32.44
C TYR A 247 51.45 22.21 32.48
N LEU A 248 50.97 23.31 31.87
CA LEU A 248 51.67 24.59 31.88
C LEU A 248 51.86 25.13 33.31
N LYS A 249 50.85 24.99 34.17
CA LYS A 249 50.90 25.41 35.58
C LYS A 249 51.99 24.60 36.34
N VAL A 250 51.96 23.27 36.22
CA VAL A 250 52.96 22.39 36.83
C VAL A 250 54.37 22.70 36.31
N LYS A 251 54.54 22.92 35.01
CA LYS A 251 55.82 23.27 34.37
C LYS A 251 56.33 24.60 34.91
N SER A 252 55.45 25.61 35.05
CA SER A 252 55.82 26.90 35.57
C SER A 252 56.31 26.85 37.06
N GLU A 253 55.61 26.03 37.87
CA GLU A 253 56.02 25.81 39.28
C GLU A 253 57.36 25.08 39.40
N ARG A 254 57.59 24.06 38.53
CA ARG A 254 58.92 23.39 38.49
C ARG A 254 60.04 24.34 38.10
N ILE A 255 59.79 25.23 37.15
CA ILE A 255 60.76 26.23 36.74
C ILE A 255 61.05 27.21 37.90
N LYS A 256 60.01 27.69 38.64
CA LYS A 256 60.17 28.54 39.81
C LYS A 256 60.97 27.86 40.91
N LYS A 257 60.65 26.57 41.22
CA LYS A 257 61.42 25.81 42.22
C LYS A 257 62.94 25.68 41.86
N ARG A 258 63.21 25.32 40.59
CA ARG A 258 64.59 25.24 40.09
C ARG A 258 65.32 26.55 40.12
N LYS A 259 64.62 27.67 39.82
CA LYS A 259 65.25 29.03 39.96
C LYS A 259 65.56 29.40 41.44
N ALA A 260 64.61 29.07 42.32
CA ALA A 260 64.77 29.30 43.75
C ALA A 260 65.97 28.47 44.35
N GLU A 261 66.03 27.19 43.95
CA GLU A 261 67.14 26.32 44.38
C GLU A 261 68.53 26.80 43.87
N ARG A 262 68.58 27.22 42.59
CA ARG A 262 69.81 27.83 42.02
C ARG A 262 70.18 29.13 42.72
N ALA A 263 69.22 29.96 43.10
CA ALA A 263 69.45 31.18 43.81
C ALA A 263 69.95 30.92 45.27
N ARG A 264 69.43 29.87 45.92
CA ARG A 264 69.90 29.41 47.22
C ARG A 264 71.34 28.90 47.16
N LEU A 265 71.65 28.01 46.19
CA LEU A 265 73.01 27.50 46.00
C LEU A 265 74.06 28.63 45.71
N ARG A 266 73.66 29.66 44.94
CA ARG A 266 74.52 30.82 44.70
C ARG A 266 74.78 31.59 45.97
N ARG A 267 73.76 31.82 46.80
CA ARG A 267 73.96 32.50 48.10
C ARG A 267 74.86 31.70 49.03
N GLU A 268 74.67 30.40 49.13
CA GLU A 268 75.51 29.50 49.91
C GLU A 268 76.99 29.47 49.38
N ALA A 269 77.19 29.56 48.07
CA ALA A 269 78.50 29.67 47.47
C ALA A 269 79.19 31.03 47.77
N GLU A 270 78.46 32.14 47.61
CA GLU A 270 78.91 33.49 47.93
C GLU A 270 79.24 33.68 49.44
N GLU A 271 78.49 33.02 50.33
CA GLU A 271 78.75 33.01 51.79
C GLU A 271 80.02 32.22 52.11
N LYS A 272 80.24 31.05 51.47
CA LYS A 272 81.48 30.28 51.61
C LYS A 272 82.70 30.99 51.05
N GLU A 273 82.57 31.74 49.93
CA GLU A 273 83.65 32.56 49.39
C GLU A 273 84.02 33.75 50.40
N ARG A 274 82.99 34.36 51.01
CA ARG A 274 83.20 35.37 52.02
C ARG A 274 83.87 34.84 53.28
N GLU A 275 83.53 33.63 53.74
CA GLU A 275 84.15 32.97 54.88
C GLU A 275 85.59 32.50 54.57
N SER A 276 85.86 32.10 53.33
CA SER A 276 87.20 31.65 52.90
C SER A 276 88.18 32.81 52.54
N GLY A 277 87.66 34.02 52.31
CA GLY A 277 88.51 35.25 52.01
C GLY A 277 88.89 36.10 53.20
N LEU A 278 88.75 35.59 54.44
CA LEU A 278 89.22 36.19 55.68
C LEU A 278 90.49 35.51 56.10
N TYR A 279 91.58 35.65 55.27
CA TYR A 279 92.99 35.64 55.67
C TYR A 279 93.78 36.48 54.67
#